data_1e18d478490839b46c34846592e8c024
#
_entry.id   1e18d478490839b46c34846592e8c024
#
_cell.length_a   1.000
_cell.length_b   1.000
_cell.length_c   1.000
_cell.angle_alpha   90.00
_cell.angle_beta   90.00
_cell.angle_gamma   90.00
#
_symmetry.space_group_name_H-M   'P 1'
#
loop_
_entity.id
_entity.type
_entity.pdbx_description
1 polymer ?
#
loop_
_entity_poly.entity_id
_entity_poly.type
_entity_poly.pdbx_seq_one_letter_code
_entity_poly.pdbx_strand_id
1 'polypeptide(L)'
;MGERVKKIFWKVAGPLLRRALKEKHRDVSEISIQEVNRLLKKGERMVLLDVREKEELALGFLKGSVFIPRANLPEKAETLLPDKDAPIVVYCAAGVRSLLAAKTLKEMGYTQVSSMREGIEGWKSAGYQLGSDFGLTSEQLTRYSRHILLKEVGAEGQIRLLKSKVLLVGAGGLGCPAALYLAAAGVGTLGIIDDDRVDLTNLQRQILHRTSDVG
;
A
#
# COMPACT_ATOMS: atom_id res chain seq x y z
N MET A 1 12.54 -17.67 -10.41
CA MET A 1 11.12 -17.87 -10.01
C MET A 1 10.43 -16.53 -10.11
N GLY A 2 9.52 -16.35 -11.09
CA GLY A 2 8.90 -15.06 -11.41
C GLY A 2 8.06 -14.49 -10.25
N GLU A 3 7.92 -13.16 -10.19
CA GLU A 3 7.18 -12.45 -9.12
C GLU A 3 5.73 -12.96 -8.92
N ARG A 4 5.10 -13.41 -9.99
CA ARG A 4 3.73 -13.98 -9.96
C ARG A 4 3.68 -15.28 -9.15
N VAL A 5 4.70 -16.14 -9.29
CA VAL A 5 4.84 -17.39 -8.54
C VAL A 5 5.13 -17.10 -7.07
N LYS A 6 6.00 -16.11 -6.78
CA LYS A 6 6.25 -15.65 -5.41
C LYS A 6 4.97 -15.15 -4.73
N LYS A 7 4.13 -14.38 -5.44
CA LYS A 7 2.86 -13.86 -4.89
C LYS A 7 1.83 -14.94 -4.60
N ILE A 8 1.67 -15.92 -5.49
CA ILE A 8 0.78 -17.07 -5.29
C ILE A 8 1.30 -17.92 -4.13
N PHE A 9 2.61 -18.18 -4.10
CA PHE A 9 3.27 -18.89 -3.02
C PHE A 9 3.00 -18.22 -1.65
N TRP A 10 3.17 -16.90 -1.54
CA TRP A 10 2.91 -16.18 -0.29
C TRP A 10 1.43 -16.09 0.10
N LYS A 11 0.50 -16.10 -0.87
CA LYS A 11 -0.95 -16.18 -0.56
C LYS A 11 -1.34 -17.51 0.08
N VAL A 12 -0.69 -18.60 -0.31
CA VAL A 12 -1.00 -19.96 0.19
C VAL A 12 -0.08 -20.32 1.37
N ALA A 13 1.21 -20.11 1.23
CA ALA A 13 2.20 -20.46 2.25
C ALA A 13 2.26 -19.45 3.41
N GLY A 14 1.92 -18.20 3.18
CA GLY A 14 1.96 -17.15 4.20
C GLY A 14 1.09 -17.47 5.43
N PRO A 15 -0.19 -17.81 5.27
CA PRO A 15 -1.04 -18.20 6.41
C PRO A 15 -0.57 -19.46 7.13
N LEU A 16 -0.07 -20.48 6.40
CA LEU A 16 0.47 -21.70 7.00
C LEU A 16 1.76 -21.43 7.79
N LEU A 17 2.68 -20.68 7.18
CA LEU A 17 3.93 -20.26 7.83
C LEU A 17 3.63 -19.43 9.08
N ARG A 18 2.68 -18.51 8.98
CA ARG A 18 2.25 -17.68 10.10
C ARG A 18 1.68 -18.54 11.24
N ARG A 19 0.84 -19.55 10.92
CA ARG A 19 0.29 -20.47 11.91
C ARG A 19 1.39 -21.27 12.61
N ALA A 20 2.33 -21.84 11.86
CA ALA A 20 3.47 -22.57 12.41
C ALA A 20 4.36 -21.68 13.30
N LEU A 21 4.62 -20.44 12.88
CA LEU A 21 5.36 -19.46 13.69
C LEU A 21 4.59 -19.08 14.95
N LYS A 22 3.27 -18.94 14.89
CA LYS A 22 2.44 -18.64 16.08
C LYS A 22 2.45 -19.79 17.07
N GLU A 23 2.41 -21.02 16.61
CA GLU A 23 2.54 -22.20 17.47
C GLU A 23 3.90 -22.24 18.18
N LYS A 24 4.96 -21.86 17.46
CA LYS A 24 6.33 -21.77 18.02
C LYS A 24 6.51 -20.59 19.00
N HIS A 25 5.80 -19.48 18.79
CA HIS A 25 5.91 -18.25 19.58
C HIS A 25 4.59 -17.90 20.27
N ARG A 26 4.02 -18.86 21.01
CA ARG A 26 2.73 -18.71 21.72
C ARG A 26 2.73 -17.58 22.75
N ASP A 27 3.90 -17.23 23.25
CA ASP A 27 4.14 -16.14 24.21
C ASP A 27 3.96 -14.75 23.62
N VAL A 28 3.93 -14.59 22.29
CA VAL A 28 3.68 -13.31 21.63
C VAL A 28 2.18 -13.06 21.54
N SER A 29 1.73 -11.95 22.13
CA SER A 29 0.35 -11.48 22.02
C SER A 29 0.03 -11.04 20.60
N GLU A 30 -1.20 -11.27 20.15
CA GLU A 30 -1.68 -10.80 18.85
C GLU A 30 -2.91 -9.92 19.03
N ILE A 31 -2.99 -8.88 18.21
CA ILE A 31 -4.11 -7.95 18.18
C ILE A 31 -4.69 -7.88 16.75
N SER A 32 -6.00 -7.76 16.62
CA SER A 32 -6.65 -7.59 15.32
C SER A 32 -6.60 -6.15 14.82
N ILE A 33 -6.74 -5.94 13.52
CA ILE A 33 -6.83 -4.59 12.94
C ILE A 33 -8.05 -3.82 13.45
N GLN A 34 -9.16 -4.51 13.73
CA GLN A 34 -10.37 -3.89 14.27
C GLN A 34 -10.10 -3.31 15.67
N GLU A 35 -9.42 -4.08 16.50
CA GLU A 35 -9.07 -3.65 17.84
C GLU A 35 -8.06 -2.49 17.82
N VAL A 36 -7.02 -2.56 16.97
CA VAL A 36 -6.08 -1.44 16.78
C VAL A 36 -6.83 -0.18 16.35
N ASN A 37 -7.72 -0.29 15.35
CA ASN A 37 -8.50 0.86 14.89
C ASN A 37 -9.42 1.42 15.98
N ARG A 38 -10.00 0.55 16.82
CA ARG A 38 -10.84 0.94 17.96
C ARG A 38 -10.04 1.72 19.00
N LEU A 39 -8.84 1.23 19.35
CA LEU A 39 -7.94 1.88 20.32
C LEU A 39 -7.47 3.25 19.82
N LEU A 40 -7.08 3.33 18.53
CA LEU A 40 -6.68 4.60 17.90
C LEU A 40 -7.81 5.63 17.90
N LYS A 41 -9.05 5.22 17.60
CA LYS A 41 -10.23 6.11 17.65
C LYS A 41 -10.55 6.61 19.05
N LYS A 42 -10.24 5.83 20.08
CA LYS A 42 -10.39 6.22 21.49
C LYS A 42 -9.26 7.12 22.00
N GLY A 43 -8.20 7.32 21.20
CA GLY A 43 -7.04 8.09 21.62
C GLY A 43 -6.16 7.37 22.65
N GLU A 44 -6.25 6.04 22.73
CA GLU A 44 -5.42 5.23 23.61
C GLU A 44 -3.94 5.39 23.24
N ARG A 45 -3.10 5.60 24.24
CA ARG A 45 -1.66 5.76 24.00
C ARG A 45 -1.03 4.40 23.72
N MET A 46 -0.47 4.26 22.52
CA MET A 46 0.32 3.12 22.12
C MET A 46 1.34 3.53 21.06
N VAL A 47 2.42 2.81 20.97
CA VAL A 47 3.39 2.94 19.87
C VAL A 47 2.98 1.98 18.75
N LEU A 48 2.75 2.52 17.57
CA LEU A 48 2.63 1.73 16.34
C LEU A 48 4.03 1.56 15.77
N LEU A 49 4.50 0.34 15.57
CA LEU A 49 5.83 0.05 15.04
C LEU A 49 5.73 -0.64 13.69
N ASP A 50 6.20 0.04 12.64
CA ASP A 50 6.33 -0.51 11.29
C ASP A 50 7.68 -1.19 11.11
N VAL A 51 7.66 -2.50 10.86
CA VAL A 51 8.89 -3.30 10.67
C VAL A 51 9.07 -3.77 9.22
N ARG A 52 8.44 -3.09 8.27
CA ARG A 52 8.60 -3.32 6.84
C ARG A 52 9.93 -2.77 6.32
N GLU A 53 10.17 -2.94 5.03
CA GLU A 53 11.30 -2.31 4.36
C GLU A 53 10.95 -0.85 3.97
N LYS A 54 11.98 -0.01 3.79
CA LYS A 54 11.82 1.43 3.50
C LYS A 54 10.98 1.68 2.24
N GLU A 55 11.17 0.87 1.22
CA GLU A 55 10.46 0.97 -0.06
C GLU A 55 8.95 0.72 0.10
N GLU A 56 8.56 -0.06 1.11
CA GLU A 56 7.14 -0.34 1.38
C GLU A 56 6.39 0.85 1.97
N LEU A 57 7.08 1.82 2.58
CA LEU A 57 6.48 3.04 3.14
C LEU A 57 5.81 3.90 2.07
N ALA A 58 6.35 3.88 0.85
CA ALA A 58 5.77 4.60 -0.29
C ALA A 58 4.33 4.16 -0.60
N LEU A 59 3.94 2.95 -0.19
CA LEU A 59 2.58 2.41 -0.34
C LEU A 59 1.64 2.79 0.81
N GLY A 60 2.07 3.70 1.69
CA GLY A 60 1.36 4.14 2.88
C GLY A 60 1.74 3.38 4.14
N PHE A 61 1.44 3.99 5.28
CA PHE A 61 1.74 3.48 6.63
C PHE A 61 0.61 3.86 7.60
N LEU A 62 0.60 3.32 8.80
CA LEU A 62 -0.31 3.76 9.85
C LEU A 62 0.19 5.11 10.40
N LYS A 63 -0.65 6.15 10.34
CA LYS A 63 -0.27 7.50 10.76
C LYS A 63 0.24 7.51 12.20
N GLY A 64 1.39 8.14 12.41
CA GLY A 64 2.05 8.22 13.71
C GLY A 64 2.89 7.00 14.08
N SER A 65 3.11 6.05 13.16
CA SER A 65 3.98 4.91 13.43
C SER A 65 5.46 5.30 13.45
N VAL A 66 6.20 4.66 14.36
CA VAL A 66 7.67 4.62 14.34
C VAL A 66 8.07 3.57 13.30
N PHE A 67 9.11 3.87 12.54
CA PHE A 67 9.63 2.98 11.51
C PHE A 67 10.99 2.42 11.90
N ILE A 68 11.08 1.10 12.02
CA ILE A 68 12.34 0.37 12.23
C ILE A 68 12.26 -0.92 11.42
N PRO A 69 12.99 -1.06 10.29
CA PRO A 69 13.05 -2.32 9.57
C PRO A 69 13.43 -3.47 10.51
N ARG A 70 12.79 -4.64 10.34
CA ARG A 70 12.99 -5.77 11.25
C ARG A 70 14.46 -6.12 11.48
N ALA A 71 15.29 -6.02 10.43
CA ALA A 71 16.72 -6.31 10.51
C ALA A 71 17.49 -5.34 11.43
N ASN A 72 17.02 -4.08 11.55
CA ASN A 72 17.65 -3.04 12.37
C ASN A 72 17.05 -2.95 13.79
N LEU A 73 16.08 -3.79 14.13
CA LEU A 73 15.37 -3.71 15.38
C LEU A 73 16.31 -3.83 16.62
N PRO A 74 17.23 -4.81 16.68
CA PRO A 74 18.13 -4.94 17.83
C PRO A 74 19.01 -3.71 18.07
N GLU A 75 19.40 -3.02 16.99
CA GLU A 75 20.29 -1.86 17.06
C GLU A 75 19.55 -0.57 17.43
N LYS A 76 18.34 -0.38 16.90
CA LYS A 76 17.62 0.90 16.94
C LYS A 76 16.49 0.96 17.95
N ALA A 77 16.02 -0.18 18.46
CA ALA A 77 14.85 -0.20 19.32
C ALA A 77 15.04 0.63 20.58
N GLU A 78 16.13 0.49 21.30
CA GLU A 78 16.34 1.22 22.57
C GLU A 78 16.39 2.74 22.38
N THR A 79 16.89 3.22 21.23
CA THR A 79 16.95 4.66 20.93
C THR A 79 15.57 5.20 20.53
N LEU A 80 14.82 4.46 19.70
CA LEU A 80 13.55 4.93 19.13
C LEU A 80 12.33 4.56 19.97
N LEU A 81 12.47 3.59 20.85
CA LEU A 81 11.44 3.08 21.76
C LEU A 81 12.02 3.01 23.19
N PRO A 82 12.33 4.17 23.81
CA PRO A 82 13.06 4.19 25.09
C PRO A 82 12.25 3.63 26.26
N ASP A 83 10.92 3.68 26.19
CA ASP A 83 10.03 3.16 27.23
C ASP A 83 9.71 1.68 26.95
N LYS A 84 10.31 0.78 27.72
CA LYS A 84 10.11 -0.67 27.59
C LYS A 84 8.76 -1.15 28.12
N ASP A 85 8.07 -0.33 28.89
CA ASP A 85 6.74 -0.65 29.43
C ASP A 85 5.58 -0.05 28.60
N ALA A 86 5.89 0.78 27.61
CA ALA A 86 4.89 1.32 26.72
C ALA A 86 4.17 0.21 25.90
N PRO A 87 2.85 0.32 25.70
CA PRO A 87 2.14 -0.58 24.80
C PRO A 87 2.62 -0.42 23.34
N ILE A 88 3.15 -1.48 22.74
CA ILE A 88 3.67 -1.49 21.37
C ILE A 88 2.84 -2.45 20.52
N VAL A 89 2.30 -1.93 19.42
CA VAL A 89 1.67 -2.72 18.37
C VAL A 89 2.59 -2.76 17.15
N VAL A 90 3.17 -3.93 16.92
CA VAL A 90 4.08 -4.16 15.79
C VAL A 90 3.29 -4.60 14.58
N TYR A 91 3.53 -4.00 13.42
CA TYR A 91 2.92 -4.43 12.17
C TYR A 91 3.91 -4.56 11.02
N CYS A 92 3.54 -5.39 10.06
CA CYS A 92 4.22 -5.52 8.76
C CYS A 92 3.19 -5.66 7.64
N ALA A 93 3.54 -6.24 6.50
CA ALA A 93 2.59 -6.43 5.40
C ALA A 93 1.42 -7.37 5.80
N ALA A 94 1.71 -8.60 6.27
CA ALA A 94 0.73 -9.66 6.48
C ALA A 94 0.89 -10.41 7.82
N GLY A 95 1.49 -9.80 8.82
CA GLY A 95 1.58 -10.33 10.19
C GLY A 95 2.71 -11.34 10.47
N VAL A 96 3.51 -11.75 9.48
CA VAL A 96 4.62 -12.72 9.67
C VAL A 96 5.85 -12.05 10.29
N ARG A 97 6.36 -11.00 9.64
CA ARG A 97 7.54 -10.24 10.12
C ARG A 97 7.28 -9.60 11.48
N SER A 98 6.07 -9.09 11.71
CA SER A 98 5.68 -8.45 12.97
C SER A 98 5.63 -9.44 14.14
N LEU A 99 5.23 -10.70 13.90
CA LEU A 99 5.27 -11.74 14.94
C LEU A 99 6.71 -12.00 15.41
N LEU A 100 7.64 -12.13 14.45
CA LEU A 100 9.08 -12.32 14.76
C LEU A 100 9.69 -11.08 15.43
N ALA A 101 9.34 -9.88 14.97
CA ALA A 101 9.79 -8.63 15.55
C ALA A 101 9.28 -8.44 17.00
N ALA A 102 8.01 -8.78 17.24
CA ALA A 102 7.44 -8.74 18.57
C ALA A 102 8.16 -9.72 19.54
N LYS A 103 8.56 -10.91 19.04
CA LYS A 103 9.38 -11.85 19.82
C LYS A 103 10.74 -11.24 20.17
N THR A 104 11.42 -10.65 19.19
CA THR A 104 12.72 -9.97 19.42
C THR A 104 12.58 -8.87 20.47
N LEU A 105 11.55 -8.01 20.39
CA LEU A 105 11.32 -6.96 21.39
C LEU A 105 11.10 -7.53 22.80
N LYS A 106 10.32 -8.60 22.93
CA LYS A 106 10.14 -9.28 24.24
C LYS A 106 11.46 -9.80 24.80
N GLU A 107 12.31 -10.39 23.96
CA GLU A 107 13.65 -10.85 24.34
C GLU A 107 14.57 -9.67 24.75
N MET A 108 14.34 -8.47 24.23
CA MET A 108 15.01 -7.22 24.62
C MET A 108 14.41 -6.57 25.88
N GLY A 109 13.39 -7.18 26.49
CA GLY A 109 12.78 -6.74 27.75
C GLY A 109 11.58 -5.80 27.61
N TYR A 110 11.01 -5.62 26.41
CA TYR A 110 9.75 -4.90 26.23
C TYR A 110 8.57 -5.72 26.75
N THR A 111 7.79 -5.15 27.67
CA THR A 111 6.78 -5.92 28.44
C THR A 111 5.42 -6.01 27.75
N GLN A 112 5.00 -4.97 27.01
CA GLN A 112 3.66 -4.85 26.44
C GLN A 112 3.70 -4.83 24.91
N VAL A 113 4.09 -5.95 24.29
CA VAL A 113 4.24 -6.06 22.83
C VAL A 113 3.20 -6.98 22.24
N SER A 114 2.48 -6.49 21.23
CA SER A 114 1.52 -7.26 20.44
C SER A 114 1.82 -7.18 18.94
N SER A 115 1.62 -8.27 18.22
CA SER A 115 1.73 -8.31 16.76
C SER A 115 0.37 -8.10 16.10
N MET A 116 0.25 -7.14 15.18
CA MET A 116 -0.97 -6.94 14.39
C MET A 116 -1.14 -8.06 13.36
N ARG A 117 -2.17 -8.89 13.57
CA ARG A 117 -2.37 -10.18 12.92
C ARG A 117 -2.44 -10.11 11.40
N GLU A 118 -3.27 -9.22 10.89
CA GLU A 118 -3.56 -9.10 9.47
C GLU A 118 -2.58 -8.16 8.73
N GLY A 119 -1.74 -7.47 9.49
CA GLY A 119 -0.80 -6.49 8.97
C GLY A 119 -1.47 -5.31 8.25
N ILE A 120 -0.68 -4.52 7.55
CA ILE A 120 -1.19 -3.36 6.81
C ILE A 120 -2.03 -3.75 5.58
N GLU A 121 -1.87 -4.95 5.05
CA GLU A 121 -2.71 -5.44 3.94
C GLU A 121 -4.15 -5.68 4.42
N GLY A 122 -4.35 -6.25 5.60
CA GLY A 122 -5.65 -6.35 6.23
C GLY A 122 -6.25 -4.97 6.54
N TRP A 123 -5.44 -4.03 7.03
CA TRP A 123 -5.85 -2.65 7.29
C TRP A 123 -6.40 -1.97 6.03
N LYS A 124 -5.69 -2.09 4.90
CA LYS A 124 -6.13 -1.61 3.59
C LYS A 124 -7.44 -2.26 3.14
N SER A 125 -7.51 -3.58 3.25
CA SER A 125 -8.68 -4.37 2.82
C SER A 125 -9.94 -4.02 3.63
N ALA A 126 -9.79 -3.61 4.88
CA ALA A 126 -10.88 -3.11 5.73
C ALA A 126 -11.28 -1.66 5.42
N GLY A 127 -10.62 -0.99 4.45
CA GLY A 127 -10.89 0.39 4.08
C GLY A 127 -10.41 1.43 5.09
N TYR A 128 -9.53 1.06 6.02
CA TYR A 128 -9.00 1.99 7.01
C TYR A 128 -7.96 2.91 6.40
N GLN A 129 -7.92 4.15 6.91
CA GLN A 129 -7.07 5.22 6.38
C GLN A 129 -5.58 4.94 6.61
N LEU A 130 -4.77 5.30 5.62
CA LEU A 130 -3.30 5.28 5.68
C LEU A 130 -2.74 6.69 5.67
N GLY A 131 -1.60 6.85 6.32
CA GLY A 131 -0.71 7.98 6.11
C GLY A 131 0.11 7.82 4.83
N SER A 132 0.52 8.94 4.26
CA SER A 132 1.45 9.00 3.13
C SER A 132 2.28 10.26 3.27
N ASP A 133 3.60 10.14 3.14
CA ASP A 133 4.51 11.30 3.12
C ASP A 133 4.29 12.17 1.88
N PHE A 134 3.65 11.62 0.87
CA PHE A 134 3.43 12.26 -0.43
C PHE A 134 2.02 12.85 -0.60
N GLY A 135 1.16 12.77 0.42
CA GLY A 135 -0.21 13.30 0.33
C GLY A 135 -1.15 12.53 -0.59
N LEU A 136 -0.80 11.30 -0.99
CA LEU A 136 -1.68 10.41 -1.75
C LEU A 136 -2.77 9.84 -0.85
N THR A 137 -4.00 9.74 -1.36
CA THR A 137 -5.09 9.07 -0.66
C THR A 137 -4.90 7.56 -0.61
N SER A 138 -5.58 6.87 0.31
CA SER A 138 -5.54 5.40 0.39
C SER A 138 -6.01 4.73 -0.91
N GLU A 139 -6.98 5.32 -1.61
CA GLU A 139 -7.43 4.85 -2.92
C GLU A 139 -6.32 5.01 -3.98
N GLN A 140 -5.68 6.18 -4.04
CA GLN A 140 -4.58 6.45 -4.96
C GLN A 140 -3.38 5.53 -4.70
N LEU A 141 -3.02 5.30 -3.43
CA LEU A 141 -1.97 4.35 -3.03
C LEU A 141 -2.30 2.92 -3.50
N THR A 142 -3.55 2.52 -3.45
CA THR A 142 -4.01 1.21 -3.92
C THR A 142 -4.01 1.13 -5.45
N ARG A 143 -4.63 2.11 -6.11
CA ARG A 143 -4.76 2.19 -7.58
C ARG A 143 -3.41 2.19 -8.27
N TYR A 144 -2.51 3.05 -7.83
CA TYR A 144 -1.20 3.27 -8.46
C TYR A 144 -0.06 2.48 -7.82
N SER A 145 -0.36 1.51 -6.97
CA SER A 145 0.65 0.73 -6.23
C SER A 145 1.73 0.11 -7.13
N ARG A 146 1.39 -0.24 -8.38
CA ARG A 146 2.35 -0.81 -9.34
C ARG A 146 3.31 0.23 -9.91
N HIS A 147 2.82 1.44 -10.17
CA HIS A 147 3.65 2.57 -10.60
C HIS A 147 4.56 3.04 -9.48
N ILE A 148 4.04 3.14 -8.25
CA ILE A 148 4.80 3.59 -7.08
C ILE A 148 6.00 2.68 -6.78
N LEU A 149 5.90 1.39 -7.11
CA LEU A 149 6.98 0.42 -6.93
C LEU A 149 8.02 0.42 -8.06
N LEU A 150 7.75 1.08 -9.18
CA LEU A 150 8.73 1.24 -10.25
C LEU A 150 9.72 2.35 -9.87
N LYS A 151 11.03 2.08 -9.94
CA LYS A 151 12.08 3.04 -9.58
C LYS A 151 12.02 4.31 -10.43
N GLU A 152 11.63 4.17 -11.71
CA GLU A 152 11.54 5.24 -12.69
C GLU A 152 10.33 6.16 -12.47
N VAL A 153 9.32 5.70 -11.76
CA VAL A 153 8.09 6.47 -11.45
C VAL A 153 8.08 6.89 -9.99
N GLY A 154 8.01 5.92 -9.08
CA GLY A 154 7.91 6.17 -7.65
C GLY A 154 6.63 6.92 -7.25
N ALA A 155 6.53 7.28 -5.98
CA ALA A 155 5.41 8.09 -5.48
C ALA A 155 5.45 9.53 -6.02
N GLU A 156 6.65 10.12 -6.15
CA GLU A 156 6.83 11.47 -6.71
C GLU A 156 6.42 11.56 -8.17
N GLY A 157 6.81 10.58 -9.00
CA GLY A 157 6.41 10.51 -10.40
C GLY A 157 4.89 10.36 -10.54
N GLN A 158 4.25 9.56 -9.70
CA GLN A 158 2.80 9.43 -9.69
C GLN A 158 2.10 10.75 -9.32
N ILE A 159 2.64 11.52 -8.39
CA ILE A 159 2.12 12.86 -8.06
C ILE A 159 2.26 13.81 -9.23
N ARG A 160 3.39 13.77 -9.96
CA ARG A 160 3.57 14.58 -11.16
C ARG A 160 2.52 14.23 -12.22
N LEU A 161 2.24 12.94 -12.44
CA LEU A 161 1.16 12.50 -13.32
C LEU A 161 -0.20 13.05 -12.88
N LEU A 162 -0.55 12.93 -11.60
CA LEU A 162 -1.80 13.45 -11.05
C LEU A 162 -1.96 14.96 -11.17
N LYS A 163 -0.87 15.72 -11.23
CA LYS A 163 -0.85 17.17 -11.41
C LYS A 163 -0.73 17.59 -12.87
N SER A 164 -0.40 16.69 -13.78
CA SER A 164 -0.18 16.99 -15.18
C SER A 164 -1.49 17.27 -15.92
N LYS A 165 -1.35 18.09 -16.98
CA LYS A 165 -2.42 18.39 -17.93
C LYS A 165 -1.91 18.04 -19.33
N VAL A 166 -2.67 17.26 -20.06
CA VAL A 166 -2.31 16.81 -21.42
C VAL A 166 -3.44 17.16 -22.37
N LEU A 167 -3.12 17.77 -23.49
CA LEU A 167 -4.03 17.98 -24.60
C LEU A 167 -3.73 16.95 -25.70
N LEU A 168 -4.73 16.21 -26.09
CA LEU A 168 -4.70 15.32 -27.25
C LEU A 168 -5.35 16.04 -28.43
N VAL A 169 -4.60 16.18 -29.50
CA VAL A 169 -5.11 16.69 -30.77
C VAL A 169 -5.40 15.47 -31.65
N GLY A 170 -6.68 15.19 -31.81
CA GLY A 170 -7.20 14.02 -32.49
C GLY A 170 -7.68 12.91 -31.53
N ALA A 171 -8.92 12.47 -31.68
CA ALA A 171 -9.55 11.35 -31.01
C ALA A 171 -9.72 10.11 -31.92
N GLY A 172 -8.88 10.01 -32.95
CA GLY A 172 -8.86 8.93 -33.91
C GLY A 172 -8.24 7.64 -33.36
N GLY A 173 -7.77 6.77 -34.28
CA GLY A 173 -7.22 5.46 -33.95
C GLY A 173 -5.96 5.46 -33.05
N LEU A 174 -5.21 6.57 -32.99
CA LEU A 174 -4.06 6.75 -32.08
C LEU A 174 -4.45 7.54 -30.82
N GLY A 175 -5.29 8.58 -30.97
CA GLY A 175 -5.74 9.40 -29.84
C GLY A 175 -6.58 8.62 -28.84
N CYS A 176 -7.47 7.74 -29.32
CA CYS A 176 -8.30 6.92 -28.45
C CYS A 176 -7.52 6.05 -27.47
N PRO A 177 -6.61 5.16 -27.89
CA PRO A 177 -5.83 4.38 -26.94
C PRO A 177 -4.92 5.23 -26.06
N ALA A 178 -4.34 6.31 -26.61
CA ALA A 178 -3.50 7.25 -25.84
C ALA A 178 -4.31 7.87 -24.69
N ALA A 179 -5.53 8.35 -24.95
CA ALA A 179 -6.39 8.91 -23.91
C ALA A 179 -6.69 7.91 -22.80
N LEU A 180 -7.03 6.67 -23.14
CA LEU A 180 -7.32 5.62 -22.17
C LEU A 180 -6.09 5.30 -21.29
N TYR A 181 -4.93 5.14 -21.89
CA TYR A 181 -3.72 4.82 -21.14
C TYR A 181 -3.25 6.00 -20.24
N LEU A 182 -3.33 7.23 -20.74
CA LEU A 182 -3.00 8.41 -19.94
C LEU A 182 -3.97 8.58 -18.76
N ALA A 183 -5.27 8.36 -18.97
CA ALA A 183 -6.25 8.38 -17.90
C ALA A 183 -5.98 7.27 -16.87
N ALA A 184 -5.72 6.04 -17.34
CA ALA A 184 -5.41 4.91 -16.48
C ALA A 184 -4.09 5.10 -15.70
N ALA A 185 -3.10 5.75 -16.29
CA ALA A 185 -1.84 6.11 -15.65
C ALA A 185 -1.98 7.21 -14.59
N GLY A 186 -3.11 7.92 -14.58
CA GLY A 186 -3.40 8.95 -13.58
C GLY A 186 -2.97 10.35 -13.99
N VAL A 187 -2.99 10.68 -15.28
CA VAL A 187 -2.90 12.07 -15.73
C VAL A 187 -4.10 12.83 -15.18
N GLY A 188 -3.84 13.95 -14.47
CA GLY A 188 -4.87 14.65 -13.70
C GLY A 188 -5.91 15.36 -14.55
N THR A 189 -5.53 15.87 -15.71
CA THR A 189 -6.44 16.54 -16.65
C THR A 189 -6.12 16.12 -18.08
N LEU A 190 -7.10 15.62 -18.78
CA LEU A 190 -7.02 15.34 -20.22
C LEU A 190 -7.97 16.30 -20.96
N GLY A 191 -7.42 17.04 -21.92
CA GLY A 191 -8.17 17.75 -22.94
C GLY A 191 -8.12 16.94 -24.23
N ILE A 192 -9.21 16.87 -24.96
CA ILE A 192 -9.28 16.24 -26.28
C ILE A 192 -9.92 17.23 -27.24
N ILE A 193 -9.32 17.40 -28.40
CA ILE A 193 -9.85 18.22 -29.49
C ILE A 193 -9.82 17.40 -30.78
N ASP A 194 -10.94 17.35 -31.45
CA ASP A 194 -11.12 16.71 -32.77
C ASP A 194 -12.23 17.46 -33.49
N ASP A 195 -12.10 17.67 -34.81
CA ASP A 195 -13.09 18.36 -35.64
C ASP A 195 -13.95 17.40 -36.47
N ASP A 196 -13.62 16.11 -36.46
CA ASP A 196 -14.38 15.07 -37.12
C ASP A 196 -15.59 14.60 -36.28
N ARG A 197 -16.56 13.98 -36.96
CA ARG A 197 -17.66 13.26 -36.33
C ARG A 197 -17.40 11.77 -36.32
N VAL A 198 -18.00 11.08 -35.33
CA VAL A 198 -17.88 9.64 -35.22
C VAL A 198 -18.66 8.97 -36.37
N ASP A 199 -17.97 8.16 -37.15
CA ASP A 199 -18.57 7.32 -38.21
C ASP A 199 -18.54 5.84 -37.79
N LEU A 200 -19.50 5.06 -38.27
CA LEU A 200 -19.59 3.61 -38.00
C LEU A 200 -18.30 2.88 -38.39
N THR A 201 -17.63 3.31 -39.46
CA THR A 201 -16.36 2.74 -39.96
C THR A 201 -15.16 3.07 -39.06
N ASN A 202 -15.32 3.99 -38.12
CA ASN A 202 -14.27 4.35 -37.14
C ASN A 202 -14.21 3.36 -35.96
N LEU A 203 -15.34 2.75 -35.60
CA LEU A 203 -15.50 2.03 -34.34
C LEU A 203 -14.60 0.81 -34.21
N GLN A 204 -14.14 0.22 -35.32
CA GLN A 204 -13.20 -0.91 -35.29
C GLN A 204 -11.79 -0.55 -34.72
N ARG A 205 -11.44 0.75 -34.56
CA ARG A 205 -10.16 1.23 -34.05
C ARG A 205 -10.27 2.41 -33.08
N GLN A 206 -11.36 3.15 -33.08
CA GLN A 206 -11.60 4.30 -32.20
C GLN A 206 -12.33 3.83 -30.94
N ILE A 207 -11.61 3.19 -30.04
CA ILE A 207 -12.14 2.46 -28.88
C ILE A 207 -12.73 3.35 -27.76
N LEU A 208 -12.64 4.66 -27.85
CA LEU A 208 -13.33 5.60 -26.95
C LEU A 208 -14.82 5.71 -27.29
N HIS A 209 -15.20 5.48 -28.55
CA HIS A 209 -16.52 5.73 -29.05
C HIS A 209 -17.36 4.44 -29.10
N ARG A 210 -18.64 4.60 -29.03
CA ARG A 210 -19.65 3.53 -29.09
C ARG A 210 -20.54 3.73 -30.31
N THR A 211 -21.31 2.71 -30.66
CA THR A 211 -22.31 2.79 -31.76
C THR A 211 -23.34 3.93 -31.51
N SER A 212 -23.65 4.19 -30.25
CA SER A 212 -24.53 5.30 -29.83
C SER A 212 -23.98 6.69 -30.11
N ASP A 213 -22.67 6.81 -30.37
CA ASP A 213 -21.99 8.07 -30.52
C ASP A 213 -21.78 8.46 -31.99
N VAL A 214 -22.33 7.65 -32.94
CA VAL A 214 -22.27 7.92 -34.39
C VAL A 214 -23.10 9.16 -34.73
N GLY A 215 -22.52 10.10 -35.47
CA GLY A 215 -23.11 11.39 -35.87
C GLY A 215 -22.66 12.49 -34.89
#